data_fc31189288d6723b3bee9daffdc8c92d
#
_entry.id   fc31189288d6723b3bee9daffdc8c92d
#
_cell.length_a   1.000
_cell.length_b   1.000
_cell.length_c   1.000
_cell.angle_alpha   90.00
_cell.angle_beta   90.00
_cell.angle_gamma   90.00
#
_symmetry.space_group_name_H-M   'P 1'
#
loop_
_entity.id
_entity.type
_entity.pdbx_description
1 polymer ?
#
loop_
_entity_poly.entity_id
_entity_poly.type
_entity_poly.pdbx_seq_one_letter_code
_entity_poly.pdbx_strand_id
1 'polypeptide(L)'
;VHVLPREVFGKSTFELAVLMLQWVPLWLVDKILLVLAWLVLGNMERFGLKRPSEGPLLLKNTKGKTPVLDIGTLEKIRSGDIKVVPEIKRFTNGCVEFVNGEKQHVDAVVLATGYRSNVPSWLQEGEFFSKNGFPKSPFPNGWKGNGGLYAVGFTRRGLSGASSDAMKIAQDIGQVWKQETRQKKQRTNACHRRCISQF
;
A
#
# COMPACT_ATOMS: atom_id res chain seq x y z
N VAL A 1 -2.41 12.57 5.10
CA VAL A 1 -3.30 11.79 4.24
C VAL A 1 -4.31 12.72 3.60
N HIS A 2 -4.68 12.49 2.31
CA HIS A 2 -5.78 13.22 1.68
C HIS A 2 -7.12 12.70 2.15
N VAL A 3 -8.06 13.61 2.35
CA VAL A 3 -9.47 13.31 2.55
C VAL A 3 -10.20 13.72 1.27
N LEU A 4 -10.96 12.78 0.70
CA LEU A 4 -11.77 12.99 -0.51
C LEU A 4 -13.23 12.70 -0.19
N PRO A 5 -14.19 13.33 -0.88
CA PRO A 5 -15.59 12.95 -0.75
C PRO A 5 -15.78 11.51 -1.24
N ARG A 6 -16.66 10.76 -0.58
CA ARG A 6 -16.99 9.39 -0.99
C ARG A 6 -17.59 9.34 -2.38
N GLU A 7 -18.49 10.28 -2.65
CA GLU A 7 -19.22 10.37 -3.90
C GLU A 7 -19.18 11.81 -4.45
N VAL A 8 -19.12 11.90 -5.75
CA VAL A 8 -19.23 13.15 -6.50
C VAL A 8 -20.20 12.92 -7.66
N PHE A 9 -21.25 13.75 -7.74
CA PHE A 9 -22.33 13.60 -8.73
C PHE A 9 -22.99 12.22 -8.73
N GLY A 10 -23.18 11.61 -7.56
CA GLY A 10 -23.80 10.30 -7.41
C GLY A 10 -22.94 9.11 -7.84
N LYS A 11 -21.67 9.35 -8.16
CA LYS A 11 -20.68 8.29 -8.47
C LYS A 11 -19.57 8.25 -7.43
N SER A 12 -19.07 7.06 -7.18
CA SER A 12 -17.91 6.88 -6.28
C SER A 12 -16.71 7.66 -6.82
N THR A 13 -16.08 8.47 -5.95
CA THR A 13 -14.84 9.19 -6.29
C THR A 13 -13.74 8.25 -6.76
N PHE A 14 -13.72 7.01 -6.24
CA PHE A 14 -12.76 5.99 -6.68
C PHE A 14 -13.04 5.53 -8.11
N GLU A 15 -14.30 5.25 -8.47
CA GLU A 15 -14.68 4.87 -9.83
C GLU A 15 -14.38 5.98 -10.84
N LEU A 16 -14.70 7.24 -10.48
CA LEU A 16 -14.37 8.39 -11.29
C LEU A 16 -12.84 8.50 -11.53
N ALA A 17 -12.03 8.29 -10.49
CA ALA A 17 -10.59 8.30 -10.62
C ALA A 17 -10.08 7.20 -11.57
N VAL A 18 -10.61 5.97 -11.44
CA VAL A 18 -10.24 4.85 -12.32
C VAL A 18 -10.64 5.12 -13.76
N LEU A 19 -11.84 5.64 -14.01
CA LEU A 19 -12.29 6.00 -15.36
C LEU A 19 -11.42 7.09 -15.98
N MET A 20 -11.13 8.15 -15.22
CA MET A 20 -10.27 9.25 -15.71
C MET A 20 -8.85 8.76 -16.03
N LEU A 21 -8.29 7.82 -15.25
CA LEU A 21 -6.93 7.30 -15.49
C LEU A 21 -6.79 6.51 -16.80
N GLN A 22 -7.90 6.13 -17.45
CA GLN A 22 -7.84 5.48 -18.77
C GLN A 22 -7.46 6.45 -19.90
N TRP A 23 -7.78 7.74 -19.74
CA TRP A 23 -7.65 8.75 -20.80
C TRP A 23 -6.79 9.96 -20.38
N VAL A 24 -6.63 10.16 -19.08
CA VAL A 24 -6.01 11.36 -18.51
C VAL A 24 -4.76 11.00 -17.71
N PRO A 25 -3.66 11.73 -17.86
CA PRO A 25 -2.44 11.47 -17.10
C PRO A 25 -2.67 11.69 -15.59
N LEU A 26 -1.99 10.89 -14.77
CA LEU A 26 -2.18 10.82 -13.31
C LEU A 26 -2.10 12.20 -12.62
N TRP A 27 -1.17 13.05 -13.03
CA TRP A 27 -1.00 14.38 -12.42
C TRP A 27 -2.23 15.28 -12.61
N LEU A 28 -2.92 15.14 -13.76
CA LEU A 28 -4.12 15.93 -14.04
C LEU A 28 -5.34 15.35 -13.29
N VAL A 29 -5.45 14.02 -13.19
CA VAL A 29 -6.48 13.37 -12.36
C VAL A 29 -6.31 13.80 -10.90
N ASP A 30 -5.09 13.82 -10.39
CA ASP A 30 -4.81 14.30 -9.02
C ASP A 30 -5.27 15.75 -8.80
N LYS A 31 -5.01 16.64 -9.74
CA LYS A 31 -5.48 18.03 -9.67
C LYS A 31 -7.00 18.12 -9.67
N ILE A 32 -7.67 17.37 -10.55
CA ILE A 32 -9.14 17.33 -10.62
C ILE A 32 -9.72 16.85 -9.30
N LEU A 33 -9.19 15.75 -8.74
CA LEU A 33 -9.63 15.22 -7.44
C LEU A 33 -9.44 16.23 -6.31
N LEU A 34 -8.35 16.98 -6.30
CA LEU A 34 -8.10 18.02 -5.29
C LEU A 34 -9.08 19.19 -5.41
N VAL A 35 -9.38 19.63 -6.63
CA VAL A 35 -10.38 20.69 -6.88
C VAL A 35 -11.76 20.22 -6.45
N LEU A 36 -12.17 19.00 -6.84
CA LEU A 36 -13.45 18.43 -6.42
C LEU A 36 -13.53 18.28 -4.89
N ALA A 37 -12.47 17.81 -4.26
CA ALA A 37 -12.41 17.73 -2.81
C ALA A 37 -12.50 19.11 -2.14
N TRP A 38 -11.92 20.14 -2.74
CA TRP A 38 -12.02 21.50 -2.22
C TRP A 38 -13.44 22.07 -2.37
N LEU A 39 -14.10 21.83 -3.50
CA LEU A 39 -15.47 22.28 -3.76
C LEU A 39 -16.49 21.59 -2.81
N VAL A 40 -16.37 20.29 -2.60
CA VAL A 40 -17.31 19.51 -1.78
C VAL A 40 -17.01 19.63 -0.29
N LEU A 41 -15.75 19.50 0.10
CA LEU A 41 -15.33 19.44 1.50
C LEU A 41 -14.83 20.79 2.04
N GLY A 42 -14.59 21.78 1.18
CA GLY A 42 -14.11 23.10 1.57
C GLY A 42 -12.66 23.10 2.11
N ASN A 43 -12.33 24.15 2.85
CA ASN A 43 -11.03 24.30 3.49
C ASN A 43 -10.95 23.52 4.81
N MET A 44 -10.29 22.36 4.76
CA MET A 44 -10.11 21.48 5.93
C MET A 44 -8.96 21.92 6.86
N GLU A 45 -8.08 22.81 6.40
CA GLU A 45 -6.95 23.29 7.22
C GLU A 45 -7.43 24.08 8.44
N ARG A 46 -8.61 24.73 8.34
CA ARG A 46 -9.27 25.42 9.47
C ARG A 46 -9.58 24.48 10.63
N PHE A 47 -9.67 23.19 10.36
CA PHE A 47 -9.95 22.16 11.36
C PHE A 47 -8.69 21.34 11.72
N GLY A 48 -7.48 21.82 11.39
CA GLY A 48 -6.23 21.14 11.70
C GLY A 48 -5.85 20.01 10.73
N LEU A 49 -6.65 19.77 9.68
CA LEU A 49 -6.40 18.72 8.69
C LEU A 49 -5.60 19.28 7.52
N LYS A 50 -4.27 19.26 7.62
CA LYS A 50 -3.38 19.70 6.55
C LYS A 50 -3.37 18.73 5.38
N ARG A 51 -3.52 19.26 4.16
CA ARG A 51 -3.38 18.48 2.93
C ARG A 51 -1.89 18.28 2.59
N PRO A 52 -1.48 17.06 2.19
CA PRO A 52 -0.16 16.85 1.62
C PRO A 52 0.04 17.67 0.32
N SER A 53 1.29 18.01 0.02
CA SER A 53 1.66 18.71 -1.23
C SER A 53 1.58 17.81 -2.47
N GLU A 54 1.82 16.50 -2.29
CA GLU A 54 1.72 15.51 -3.36
C GLU A 54 0.26 15.15 -3.62
N GLY A 55 -0.09 14.81 -4.87
CA GLY A 55 -1.46 14.39 -5.22
C GLY A 55 -1.89 13.07 -4.58
N PRO A 56 -3.21 12.84 -4.40
CA PRO A 56 -3.72 11.66 -3.68
C PRO A 56 -3.34 10.32 -4.33
N LEU A 57 -3.38 10.21 -5.64
CA LEU A 57 -3.02 8.98 -6.36
C LEU A 57 -1.50 8.80 -6.45
N LEU A 58 -0.76 9.89 -6.65
CA LEU A 58 0.70 9.86 -6.60
C LEU A 58 1.18 9.38 -5.24
N LEU A 59 0.64 9.93 -4.16
CA LEU A 59 0.97 9.58 -2.78
C LEU A 59 0.63 8.10 -2.47
N LYS A 60 -0.50 7.62 -2.99
CA LYS A 60 -0.88 6.20 -2.91
C LYS A 60 0.14 5.31 -3.63
N ASN A 61 0.53 5.66 -4.86
CA ASN A 61 1.40 4.84 -5.68
C ASN A 61 2.86 4.84 -5.18
N THR A 62 3.35 5.97 -4.68
CA THR A 62 4.75 6.11 -4.25
C THR A 62 4.97 5.72 -2.79
N LYS A 63 4.07 6.11 -1.89
CA LYS A 63 4.22 5.94 -0.44
C LYS A 63 3.19 4.99 0.19
N GLY A 64 2.27 4.42 -0.62
CA GLY A 64 1.21 3.53 -0.14
C GLY A 64 0.19 4.21 0.78
N LYS A 65 0.14 5.55 0.80
CA LYS A 65 -0.80 6.33 1.61
C LYS A 65 -2.10 6.55 0.83
N THR A 66 -3.04 5.63 1.00
CA THR A 66 -4.36 5.71 0.37
C THR A 66 -5.15 6.91 0.90
N PRO A 67 -5.80 7.71 0.04
CA PRO A 67 -6.70 8.77 0.50
C PRO A 67 -7.87 8.18 1.28
N VAL A 68 -8.32 8.91 2.29
CA VAL A 68 -9.50 8.57 3.10
C VAL A 68 -10.73 9.14 2.42
N LEU A 69 -11.78 8.34 2.28
CA LEU A 69 -13.08 8.79 1.79
C LEU A 69 -13.93 9.24 2.97
N ASP A 70 -14.36 10.51 2.95
CA ASP A 70 -15.23 11.04 3.99
C ASP A 70 -16.65 10.49 3.87
N ILE A 71 -17.19 10.02 4.98
CA ILE A 71 -18.55 9.49 5.13
C ILE A 71 -19.32 10.21 6.24
N GLY A 72 -19.00 11.49 6.49
CA GLY A 72 -19.65 12.31 7.52
C GLY A 72 -18.74 12.73 8.67
N THR A 73 -17.47 12.28 8.70
CA THR A 73 -16.51 12.69 9.76
C THR A 73 -16.27 14.19 9.76
N LEU A 74 -16.18 14.81 8.58
CA LEU A 74 -15.98 16.27 8.49
C LEU A 74 -17.19 17.06 9.02
N GLU A 75 -18.40 16.55 8.87
CA GLU A 75 -19.60 17.15 9.47
C GLU A 75 -19.50 17.13 11.00
N LYS A 76 -19.09 16.00 11.57
CA LYS A 76 -18.85 15.86 13.01
C LYS A 76 -17.72 16.76 13.54
N ILE A 77 -16.69 16.99 12.74
CA ILE A 77 -15.64 17.96 13.09
C ILE A 77 -16.17 19.39 13.04
N ARG A 78 -17.01 19.71 12.06
CA ARG A 78 -17.63 21.04 11.93
C ARG A 78 -18.63 21.34 13.04
N SER A 79 -19.40 20.34 13.47
CA SER A 79 -20.32 20.48 14.61
C SER A 79 -19.61 20.57 15.98
N GLY A 80 -18.31 20.19 16.01
CA GLY A 80 -17.54 20.15 17.27
C GLY A 80 -17.66 18.83 18.05
N ASP A 81 -18.41 17.86 17.51
CA ASP A 81 -18.53 16.52 18.11
C ASP A 81 -17.19 15.78 18.09
N ILE A 82 -16.36 16.06 17.09
CA ILE A 82 -14.99 15.53 16.96
C ILE A 82 -14.02 16.71 16.93
N LYS A 83 -13.05 16.70 17.82
CA LYS A 83 -11.96 17.69 17.85
C LYS A 83 -10.68 17.11 17.27
N VAL A 84 -10.09 17.79 16.32
CA VAL A 84 -8.74 17.47 15.82
C VAL A 84 -7.75 18.12 16.79
N VAL A 85 -6.89 17.31 17.36
CA VAL A 85 -5.92 17.74 18.37
C VAL A 85 -4.50 17.61 17.81
N PRO A 86 -3.49 18.29 18.42
CA PRO A 86 -2.09 18.13 18.07
C PRO A 86 -1.60 16.69 18.29
N GLU A 87 -0.39 16.41 17.80
CA GLU A 87 0.26 15.12 17.99
C GLU A 87 0.45 14.81 19.47
N ILE A 88 0.23 13.52 19.83
CA ILE A 88 0.37 13.03 21.20
C ILE A 88 1.86 12.88 21.50
N LYS A 89 2.32 13.52 22.56
CA LYS A 89 3.69 13.40 23.06
C LYS A 89 3.84 12.18 23.96
N ARG A 90 2.92 11.99 24.89
CA ARG A 90 2.93 10.83 25.82
C ARG A 90 1.58 10.63 26.48
N PHE A 91 1.37 9.42 26.97
CA PHE A 91 0.27 9.07 27.87
C PHE A 91 0.77 9.13 29.31
N THR A 92 -0.06 9.69 30.19
CA THR A 92 0.11 9.66 31.65
C THR A 92 -1.16 9.10 32.27
N ASN A 93 -1.17 8.83 33.56
CA ASN A 93 -2.31 8.18 34.21
C ASN A 93 -3.60 9.01 34.01
N GLY A 94 -4.54 8.54 33.21
CA GLY A 94 -5.81 9.21 32.88
C GLY A 94 -5.69 10.46 32.00
N CYS A 95 -4.50 10.81 31.51
CA CYS A 95 -4.27 12.02 30.73
C CYS A 95 -3.42 11.77 29.49
N VAL A 96 -3.68 12.55 28.45
CA VAL A 96 -2.86 12.65 27.26
C VAL A 96 -2.16 14.02 27.25
N GLU A 97 -0.84 14.02 27.08
CA GLU A 97 -0.05 15.25 26.85
C GLU A 97 0.26 15.39 25.38
N PHE A 98 -0.08 16.53 24.78
CA PHE A 98 0.20 16.85 23.40
C PHE A 98 1.56 17.55 23.24
N VAL A 99 2.06 17.61 22.00
CA VAL A 99 3.36 18.26 21.70
C VAL A 99 3.38 19.76 22.00
N ASN A 100 2.23 20.42 22.02
CA ASN A 100 2.08 21.82 22.40
C ASN A 100 2.06 22.04 23.92
N GLY A 101 2.19 20.99 24.73
CA GLY A 101 2.19 21.04 26.20
C GLY A 101 0.82 20.96 26.86
N GLU A 102 -0.27 21.01 26.09
CA GLU A 102 -1.62 20.85 26.63
C GLU A 102 -1.82 19.42 27.16
N LYS A 103 -2.63 19.30 28.21
CA LYS A 103 -3.02 18.01 28.81
C LYS A 103 -4.52 17.88 28.80
N GLN A 104 -5.02 16.71 28.43
CA GLN A 104 -6.44 16.41 28.42
C GLN A 104 -6.70 15.08 29.13
N HIS A 105 -7.72 15.07 30.00
CA HIS A 105 -8.24 13.84 30.57
C HIS A 105 -9.02 13.07 29.52
N VAL A 106 -8.82 11.77 29.45
CA VAL A 106 -9.50 10.86 28.53
C VAL A 106 -9.93 9.60 29.26
N ASP A 107 -11.13 9.13 28.95
CA ASP A 107 -11.71 7.92 29.55
C ASP A 107 -11.23 6.66 28.82
N ALA A 108 -10.98 6.79 27.51
CA ALA A 108 -10.53 5.68 26.67
C ALA A 108 -9.63 6.16 25.55
N VAL A 109 -8.73 5.29 25.09
CA VAL A 109 -7.86 5.52 23.94
C VAL A 109 -8.03 4.39 22.94
N VAL A 110 -8.35 4.73 21.69
CA VAL A 110 -8.43 3.76 20.60
C VAL A 110 -7.23 3.96 19.69
N LEU A 111 -6.40 2.94 19.58
CA LEU A 111 -5.21 2.95 18.71
C LEU A 111 -5.55 2.45 17.32
N ALA A 112 -5.61 3.36 16.35
CA ALA A 112 -5.83 3.07 14.93
C ALA A 112 -4.57 3.38 14.11
N THR A 113 -3.41 2.87 14.56
CA THR A 113 -2.09 3.21 14.03
C THR A 113 -1.65 2.36 12.82
N GLY A 114 -2.50 1.45 12.37
CA GLY A 114 -2.22 0.50 11.29
C GLY A 114 -1.41 -0.71 11.76
N TYR A 115 -0.98 -1.50 10.79
CA TYR A 115 -0.26 -2.76 11.04
C TYR A 115 1.18 -2.67 10.58
N ARG A 116 2.05 -3.41 11.24
CA ARG A 116 3.40 -3.74 10.76
C ARG A 116 3.38 -5.15 10.18
N SER A 117 4.17 -5.35 9.12
CA SER A 117 4.40 -6.69 8.62
C SER A 117 5.16 -7.51 9.67
N ASN A 118 4.66 -8.71 9.99
CA ASN A 118 5.33 -9.63 10.92
C ASN A 118 6.11 -10.73 10.20
N VAL A 119 6.32 -10.62 8.90
CA VAL A 119 7.10 -11.59 8.12
C VAL A 119 8.45 -11.93 8.77
N PRO A 120 9.24 -10.95 9.29
CA PRO A 120 10.52 -11.26 9.94
C PRO A 120 10.40 -12.10 11.23
N SER A 121 9.20 -12.26 11.80
CA SER A 121 9.01 -13.06 13.02
C SER A 121 8.95 -14.57 12.76
N TRP A 122 8.59 -14.98 11.55
CA TRP A 122 8.39 -16.38 11.17
C TRP A 122 9.24 -16.83 9.98
N LEU A 123 9.66 -15.91 9.10
CA LEU A 123 10.54 -16.19 7.97
C LEU A 123 11.99 -15.86 8.34
N GLN A 124 12.82 -16.87 8.48
CA GLN A 124 14.25 -16.71 8.86
C GLN A 124 15.13 -16.21 7.71
N GLU A 125 14.56 -15.89 6.57
CA GLU A 125 15.26 -15.39 5.40
C GLU A 125 15.58 -13.90 5.57
N GLY A 126 16.87 -13.54 5.63
CA GLY A 126 17.34 -12.18 5.92
C GLY A 126 17.67 -11.33 4.68
N GLU A 127 17.74 -11.92 3.48
CA GLU A 127 18.21 -11.19 2.28
C GLU A 127 17.07 -10.53 1.51
N PHE A 128 15.92 -11.15 1.41
CA PHE A 128 14.79 -10.66 0.62
C PHE A 128 13.95 -9.61 1.34
N PHE A 129 13.65 -9.83 2.62
CA PHE A 129 12.86 -8.89 3.43
C PHE A 129 13.74 -7.97 4.27
N SER A 130 13.30 -6.72 4.40
CA SER A 130 13.87 -5.75 5.33
C SER A 130 13.37 -6.02 6.77
N LYS A 131 14.01 -5.41 7.76
CA LYS A 131 13.56 -5.47 9.18
C LYS A 131 12.12 -4.99 9.38
N ASN A 132 11.59 -4.20 8.46
CA ASN A 132 10.21 -3.72 8.47
C ASN A 132 9.22 -4.71 7.84
N GLY A 133 9.68 -5.88 7.38
CA GLY A 133 8.87 -6.92 6.76
C GLY A 133 8.35 -6.57 5.36
N PHE A 134 9.07 -5.69 4.64
CA PHE A 134 8.82 -5.40 3.23
C PHE A 134 10.00 -5.89 2.39
N PRO A 135 9.76 -6.31 1.14
CA PRO A 135 10.84 -6.66 0.23
C PRO A 135 11.85 -5.51 0.09
N LYS A 136 13.15 -5.82 0.09
CA LYS A 136 14.22 -4.84 -0.08
C LYS A 136 14.23 -4.25 -1.49
N SER A 137 13.91 -5.07 -2.49
CA SER A 137 13.77 -4.62 -3.87
C SER A 137 12.53 -3.75 -4.01
N PRO A 138 12.65 -2.52 -4.55
CA PRO A 138 11.52 -1.64 -4.75
C PRO A 138 10.60 -2.19 -5.86
N PHE A 139 9.35 -1.68 -5.88
CA PHE A 139 8.45 -1.89 -7.01
C PHE A 139 9.13 -1.48 -8.34
N PRO A 140 8.99 -2.25 -9.41
CA PRO A 140 8.11 -3.43 -9.61
C PRO A 140 8.73 -4.79 -9.30
N ASN A 141 9.91 -4.86 -8.70
CA ASN A 141 10.72 -6.07 -8.59
C ASN A 141 10.67 -6.77 -7.22
N GLY A 142 9.89 -6.27 -6.28
CA GLY A 142 9.77 -6.80 -4.92
C GLY A 142 8.96 -8.10 -4.79
N TRP A 143 8.62 -8.77 -5.90
CA TRP A 143 7.84 -9.99 -5.93
C TRP A 143 8.67 -11.27 -5.99
N LYS A 144 9.96 -11.18 -6.38
CA LYS A 144 10.86 -12.35 -6.57
C LYS A 144 12.07 -12.26 -5.64
N GLY A 145 12.25 -13.29 -4.83
CA GLY A 145 13.42 -13.55 -4.00
C GLY A 145 14.29 -14.68 -4.57
N ASN A 146 15.23 -15.13 -3.76
CA ASN A 146 16.12 -16.25 -4.09
C ASN A 146 15.50 -17.60 -3.69
N GLY A 147 16.00 -18.70 -4.27
CA GLY A 147 15.62 -20.05 -3.84
C GLY A 147 14.15 -20.42 -4.02
N GLY A 148 13.41 -19.78 -4.94
CA GLY A 148 11.99 -20.03 -5.14
C GLY A 148 11.07 -19.28 -4.18
N LEU A 149 11.59 -18.32 -3.44
CA LEU A 149 10.78 -17.45 -2.58
C LEU A 149 10.11 -16.35 -3.42
N TYR A 150 8.82 -16.19 -3.23
CA TYR A 150 8.01 -15.17 -3.90
C TYR A 150 7.17 -14.39 -2.88
N ALA A 151 6.87 -13.14 -3.20
CA ALA A 151 6.04 -12.26 -2.36
C ALA A 151 4.94 -11.59 -3.19
N VAL A 152 3.70 -11.64 -2.70
CA VAL A 152 2.51 -11.02 -3.32
C VAL A 152 1.96 -9.94 -2.41
N GLY A 153 1.50 -8.83 -3.00
CA GLY A 153 0.75 -7.80 -2.28
C GLY A 153 1.60 -6.73 -1.60
N PHE A 154 2.92 -6.77 -1.75
CA PHE A 154 3.83 -5.76 -1.17
C PHE A 154 3.99 -4.51 -2.05
N THR A 155 3.30 -4.44 -3.19
CA THR A 155 3.39 -3.32 -4.15
C THR A 155 2.72 -2.04 -3.67
N ARG A 156 1.93 -2.09 -2.58
CA ARG A 156 1.11 -0.98 -2.05
C ARG A 156 0.06 -0.46 -3.04
N ARG A 157 -0.25 -1.24 -4.08
CA ARG A 157 -1.26 -0.91 -5.12
C ARG A 157 -2.61 -1.60 -4.90
N GLY A 158 -2.85 -2.15 -3.71
CA GLY A 158 -4.07 -2.88 -3.38
C GLY A 158 -4.23 -4.17 -4.19
N LEU A 159 -5.47 -4.56 -4.47
CA LEU A 159 -5.79 -5.82 -5.16
C LEU A 159 -5.21 -5.89 -6.58
N SER A 160 -5.21 -4.78 -7.32
CA SER A 160 -4.63 -4.74 -8.66
C SER A 160 -3.12 -5.01 -8.66
N GLY A 161 -2.41 -4.56 -7.63
CA GLY A 161 -1.00 -4.86 -7.45
C GLY A 161 -0.75 -6.32 -7.12
N ALA A 162 -1.55 -6.91 -6.25
CA ALA A 162 -1.48 -8.32 -5.92
C ALA A 162 -1.75 -9.22 -7.14
N SER A 163 -2.76 -8.89 -7.94
CA SER A 163 -3.06 -9.59 -9.19
C SER A 163 -1.89 -9.52 -10.18
N SER A 164 -1.29 -8.34 -10.36
CA SER A 164 -0.12 -8.17 -11.22
C SER A 164 1.09 -9.00 -10.75
N ASP A 165 1.35 -9.03 -9.44
CA ASP A 165 2.43 -9.85 -8.87
C ASP A 165 2.15 -11.34 -9.07
N ALA A 166 0.93 -11.79 -8.83
CA ALA A 166 0.53 -13.19 -9.01
C ALA A 166 0.76 -13.67 -10.45
N MET A 167 0.41 -12.86 -11.45
CA MET A 167 0.66 -13.19 -12.85
C MET A 167 2.15 -13.32 -13.16
N LYS A 168 2.98 -12.38 -12.68
CA LYS A 168 4.44 -12.46 -12.88
C LYS A 168 5.05 -13.68 -12.23
N ILE A 169 4.61 -14.01 -11.02
CA ILE A 169 5.07 -15.19 -10.28
C ILE A 169 4.70 -16.47 -11.04
N ALA A 170 3.46 -16.58 -11.50
CA ALA A 170 3.02 -17.75 -12.27
C ALA A 170 3.82 -17.93 -13.57
N GLN A 171 4.12 -16.84 -14.26
CA GLN A 171 4.97 -16.86 -15.46
C GLN A 171 6.40 -17.31 -15.15
N ASP A 172 7.00 -16.76 -14.09
CA ASP A 172 8.36 -17.11 -13.67
C ASP A 172 8.46 -18.58 -13.26
N ILE A 173 7.54 -19.07 -12.43
CA ILE A 173 7.47 -20.47 -12.03
C ILE A 173 7.36 -21.39 -13.28
N GLY A 174 6.49 -21.02 -14.21
CA GLY A 174 6.32 -21.77 -15.46
C GLY A 174 7.59 -21.81 -16.32
N GLN A 175 8.36 -20.72 -16.35
CA GLN A 175 9.65 -20.67 -17.05
C GLN A 175 10.71 -21.55 -16.37
N VAL A 176 10.85 -21.42 -15.04
CA VAL A 176 11.79 -22.22 -14.24
C VAL A 176 11.49 -23.70 -14.41
N TRP A 177 10.23 -24.11 -14.28
CA TRP A 177 9.80 -25.48 -14.44
C TRP A 177 10.14 -26.05 -15.84
N LYS A 178 9.89 -25.27 -16.89
CA LYS A 178 10.26 -25.67 -18.28
C LYS A 178 11.76 -25.84 -18.45
N GLN A 179 12.56 -24.95 -17.85
CA GLN A 179 14.02 -25.03 -17.92
C GLN A 179 14.55 -26.30 -17.20
N GLU A 180 14.07 -26.53 -15.97
CA GLU A 180 14.45 -27.71 -15.19
C GLU A 180 14.06 -29.03 -15.89
N THR A 181 12.86 -29.07 -16.47
CA THR A 181 12.38 -30.25 -17.21
C THR A 181 13.24 -30.52 -18.44
N ARG A 182 13.64 -29.49 -19.17
CA ARG A 182 14.55 -29.61 -20.30
C ARG A 182 15.92 -30.11 -19.86
N GLN A 183 16.48 -29.59 -18.80
CA GLN A 183 17.76 -30.01 -18.25
C GLN A 183 17.73 -31.48 -17.77
N LYS A 184 16.65 -31.88 -17.08
CA LYS A 184 16.46 -33.28 -16.68
C LYS A 184 16.44 -34.23 -17.89
N LYS A 185 15.68 -33.91 -18.94
CA LYS A 185 15.65 -34.69 -20.19
C LYS A 185 17.04 -34.80 -20.87
N GLN A 186 17.77 -33.68 -20.90
CA GLN A 186 19.13 -33.69 -21.49
C GLN A 186 20.11 -34.57 -20.68
N ARG A 187 20.05 -34.50 -19.34
CA ARG A 187 20.87 -35.36 -18.45
C ARG A 187 20.54 -36.85 -18.63
N THR A 188 19.25 -37.19 -18.68
CA THR A 188 18.80 -38.57 -18.89
C THR A 188 19.27 -39.11 -20.26
N ASN A 189 19.14 -38.32 -21.33
CA ASN A 189 19.58 -38.69 -22.66
C ASN A 189 21.12 -38.82 -22.77
N ALA A 190 21.87 -37.94 -22.06
CA ALA A 190 23.32 -38.02 -22.00
C ALA A 190 23.80 -39.26 -21.23
N CYS A 191 23.12 -39.61 -20.14
CA CYS A 191 23.40 -40.85 -19.39
C CYS A 191 23.15 -42.09 -20.24
N HIS A 192 22.01 -42.14 -20.95
CA HIS A 192 21.65 -43.27 -21.81
C HIS A 192 22.63 -43.46 -22.96
N ARG A 193 23.09 -42.39 -23.59
CA ARG A 193 24.14 -42.46 -24.65
C ARG A 193 25.49 -42.99 -24.14
N ARG A 194 25.89 -42.63 -22.91
CA ARG A 194 27.14 -43.15 -22.30
C ARG A 194 27.04 -44.62 -21.97
N CYS A 195 25.89 -45.13 -21.54
CA CYS A 195 25.69 -46.55 -21.29
C CYS A 195 25.75 -47.40 -22.57
N ILE A 196 25.29 -46.88 -23.72
CA ILE A 196 25.28 -47.59 -24.99
C ILE A 196 26.68 -47.59 -25.65
N SER A 197 27.55 -46.62 -25.37
CA SER A 197 28.89 -46.53 -25.95
C SER A 197 29.96 -47.36 -25.20
N GLN A 198 29.56 -48.09 -24.15
CA GLN A 198 30.46 -48.99 -23.39
C GLN A 198 30.25 -50.49 -23.71
N PHE A 199 29.40 -50.79 -24.68
CA PHE A 199 29.25 -52.10 -25.31
C PHE A 199 29.68 -52.01 -26.76
#